data_ad756920e8e5259bd452915140cd8ccf
#
_entry.id   ad756920e8e5259bd452915140cd8ccf
#
_cell.length_a   1.000
_cell.length_b   1.000
_cell.length_c   1.000
_cell.angle_alpha   90.00
_cell.angle_beta   90.00
_cell.angle_gamma   90.00
#
_symmetry.space_group_name_H-M   'P 1'
#
loop_
_entity.id
_entity.type
_entity.pdbx_description
1 polymer ?
#
loop_
_entity_poly.entity_id
_entity_poly.type
_entity_poly.pdbx_seq_one_letter_code
_entity_poly.pdbx_strand_id
1 'polypeptide(L)'
;MVLGWDDRWGELTEVTAEGSDSTGTEQPYGLDCSGFVDWAFYNASGGAYVIGQGGGAMEQHINCVDIEWDEVQPGDLLFYPEDEHVGIAAGRDWLGRLLVVHCASGTGGVAISHRTGFETAARSVWYEKESCTMDVQLNIAHKYAIIPNI
;
A
#
# COMPACT_ATOMS: atom_id res chain seq x y z
N MET A 1 -4.12 -9.08 11.87
CA MET A 1 -3.84 -7.64 11.59
C MET A 1 -4.68 -6.79 12.53
N VAL A 2 -4.11 -5.74 13.11
CA VAL A 2 -4.82 -4.86 14.04
C VAL A 2 -5.29 -3.59 13.36
N LEU A 3 -6.44 -3.08 13.79
CA LEU A 3 -6.97 -1.79 13.35
C LEU A 3 -6.25 -0.66 14.10
N GLY A 4 -5.83 0.36 13.36
CA GLY A 4 -5.22 1.56 13.94
C GLY A 4 -3.75 1.36 14.32
N TRP A 5 -3.35 1.96 15.43
CA TRP A 5 -1.99 1.96 15.93
C TRP A 5 -1.65 0.64 16.66
N ASP A 6 -0.41 0.18 16.50
CA ASP A 6 0.15 -0.93 17.27
C ASP A 6 1.26 -0.39 18.17
N ASP A 7 1.15 -0.59 19.47
CA ASP A 7 2.11 -0.05 20.46
C ASP A 7 3.52 -0.63 20.30
N ARG A 8 3.65 -1.75 19.59
CA ARG A 8 4.96 -2.36 19.30
C ARG A 8 5.72 -1.68 18.16
N TRP A 9 5.09 -0.79 17.42
CA TRP A 9 5.78 -0.15 16.29
C TRP A 9 7.03 0.59 16.72
N GLY A 10 8.15 0.24 16.09
CA GLY A 10 9.47 0.76 16.38
C GLY A 10 10.28 -0.06 17.38
N GLU A 11 9.69 -1.03 18.08
CA GLU A 11 10.42 -1.94 18.95
C GLU A 11 11.27 -2.92 18.12
N LEU A 12 12.52 -3.13 18.53
CA LEU A 12 13.37 -4.12 17.88
C LEU A 12 12.77 -5.51 18.05
N THR A 13 12.52 -6.17 16.94
CA THR A 13 11.85 -7.47 16.89
C THR A 13 12.51 -8.32 15.80
N GLU A 14 12.65 -9.62 16.05
CA GLU A 14 13.11 -10.55 15.02
C GLU A 14 12.08 -10.65 13.89
N VAL A 15 12.56 -10.46 12.66
CA VAL A 15 11.73 -10.63 11.46
C VAL A 15 11.49 -12.11 11.20
N THR A 16 10.23 -12.51 11.25
CA THR A 16 9.80 -13.91 11.01
C THR A 16 9.04 -14.06 9.69
N ALA A 17 8.89 -13.00 8.90
CA ALA A 17 8.18 -13.04 7.63
C ALA A 17 8.92 -13.91 6.61
N GLU A 18 8.27 -14.94 6.09
CA GLU A 18 8.84 -15.79 5.04
C GLU A 18 9.05 -14.98 3.76
N GLY A 19 10.19 -15.19 3.11
CA GLY A 19 10.53 -14.53 1.85
C GLY A 19 11.03 -13.09 1.97
N SER A 20 11.22 -12.57 3.19
CA SER A 20 11.87 -11.27 3.40
C SER A 20 13.38 -11.43 3.45
N ASP A 21 14.12 -10.54 2.80
CA ASP A 21 15.59 -10.49 2.86
C ASP A 21 16.13 -10.25 4.29
N SER A 22 15.29 -9.71 5.17
CA SER A 22 15.62 -9.44 6.56
C SER A 22 15.18 -10.55 7.52
N THR A 23 14.65 -11.66 7.05
CA THR A 23 14.22 -12.78 7.89
C THR A 23 15.37 -13.25 8.79
N GLY A 24 15.10 -13.40 10.10
CA GLY A 24 16.08 -13.78 11.11
C GLY A 24 16.95 -12.64 11.62
N THR A 25 16.75 -11.41 11.18
CA THR A 25 17.43 -10.23 11.72
C THR A 25 16.53 -9.44 12.64
N GLU A 26 17.10 -8.67 13.56
CA GLU A 26 16.34 -7.72 14.37
C GLU A 26 16.11 -6.42 13.59
N GLN A 27 14.86 -6.05 13.45
CA GLN A 27 14.44 -4.82 12.79
C GLN A 27 13.38 -4.11 13.64
N PRO A 28 13.22 -2.79 13.50
CA PRO A 28 12.08 -2.10 14.12
C PRO A 28 10.76 -2.74 13.65
N TYR A 29 9.92 -3.14 14.59
CA TYR A 29 8.61 -3.70 14.27
C TYR A 29 7.79 -2.70 13.46
N GLY A 30 7.24 -3.15 12.35
CA GLY A 30 6.50 -2.29 11.44
C GLY A 30 5.93 -3.06 10.26
N LEU A 31 5.62 -2.33 9.23
CA LEU A 31 5.06 -2.86 7.99
C LEU A 31 6.08 -2.68 6.86
N ASP A 32 6.19 -3.67 6.00
CA ASP A 32 6.83 -3.54 4.69
C ASP A 32 5.85 -2.91 3.67
N CYS A 33 6.24 -2.87 2.39
CA CYS A 33 5.43 -2.25 1.35
C CYS A 33 4.05 -2.90 1.20
N SER A 34 4.00 -4.21 1.08
CA SER A 34 2.75 -4.96 0.93
C SER A 34 1.95 -5.03 2.24
N GLY A 35 2.63 -5.14 3.37
CA GLY A 35 2.00 -5.09 4.69
C GLY A 35 1.28 -3.76 4.93
N PHE A 36 1.87 -2.65 4.51
CA PHE A 36 1.24 -1.34 4.58
C PHE A 36 -0.04 -1.27 3.72
N VAL A 37 -0.01 -1.80 2.51
CA VAL A 37 -1.18 -1.86 1.64
C VAL A 37 -2.28 -2.72 2.25
N ASP A 38 -1.97 -3.92 2.73
CA ASP A 38 -2.93 -4.79 3.41
C ASP A 38 -3.54 -4.11 4.64
N TRP A 39 -2.72 -3.46 5.45
CA TRP A 39 -3.17 -2.71 6.62
C TRP A 39 -4.10 -1.54 6.24
N ALA A 40 -3.79 -0.83 5.15
CA ALA A 40 -4.61 0.27 4.66
C ALA A 40 -6.00 -0.21 4.20
N PHE A 41 -6.06 -1.28 3.42
CA PHE A 41 -7.33 -1.88 2.98
C PHE A 41 -8.12 -2.44 4.16
N TYR A 42 -7.47 -3.15 5.08
CA TYR A 42 -8.11 -3.69 6.27
C TYR A 42 -8.77 -2.60 7.11
N ASN A 43 -8.04 -1.53 7.39
CA ASN A 43 -8.58 -0.41 8.17
C ASN A 43 -9.68 0.36 7.41
N ALA A 44 -9.50 0.61 6.13
CA ALA A 44 -10.51 1.31 5.33
C ALA A 44 -11.81 0.53 5.19
N SER A 45 -11.74 -0.78 5.17
CA SER A 45 -12.91 -1.68 5.07
C SER A 45 -13.54 -2.03 6.43
N GLY A 46 -13.03 -1.50 7.53
CA GLY A 46 -13.49 -1.87 8.88
C GLY A 46 -13.17 -3.32 9.24
N GLY A 47 -12.11 -3.88 8.68
CA GLY A 47 -11.68 -5.26 8.91
C GLY A 47 -12.27 -6.29 7.95
N ALA A 48 -13.05 -5.85 6.97
CA ALA A 48 -13.74 -6.77 6.06
C ALA A 48 -12.86 -7.32 4.93
N TYR A 49 -11.76 -6.63 4.59
CA TYR A 49 -10.94 -6.98 3.43
C TYR A 49 -9.44 -6.78 3.65
N VAL A 50 -8.67 -7.75 3.17
CA VAL A 50 -7.20 -7.71 3.08
C VAL A 50 -6.83 -8.14 1.66
N ILE A 51 -6.26 -7.24 0.87
CA ILE A 51 -6.10 -7.43 -0.58
C ILE A 51 -5.16 -8.60 -0.94
N GLY A 52 -4.05 -8.74 -0.23
CA GLY A 52 -3.08 -9.81 -0.46
C GLY A 52 -3.24 -10.99 0.50
N GLN A 53 -4.20 -10.94 1.40
CA GLN A 53 -4.43 -11.95 2.43
C GLN A 53 -3.16 -12.34 3.22
N GLY A 54 -2.26 -11.37 3.42
CA GLY A 54 -0.99 -11.59 4.10
C GLY A 54 0.14 -12.08 3.19
N GLY A 55 -0.11 -12.24 1.90
CA GLY A 55 0.92 -12.45 0.88
C GLY A 55 1.63 -11.14 0.51
N GLY A 56 2.61 -11.24 -0.38
CA GLY A 56 3.38 -10.09 -0.85
C GLY A 56 2.67 -9.26 -1.91
N ALA A 57 3.41 -8.36 -2.54
CA ALA A 57 2.89 -7.49 -3.59
C ALA A 57 2.35 -8.29 -4.80
N MET A 58 2.96 -9.42 -5.14
CA MET A 58 2.46 -10.31 -6.18
C MET A 58 1.04 -10.80 -5.89
N GLU A 59 0.75 -11.22 -4.66
CA GLU A 59 -0.59 -11.67 -4.26
C GLU A 59 -1.59 -10.51 -4.31
N GLN A 60 -1.17 -9.31 -4.01
CA GLN A 60 -1.99 -8.12 -4.16
C GLN A 60 -2.29 -7.81 -5.62
N HIS A 61 -1.29 -7.92 -6.50
CA HIS A 61 -1.46 -7.69 -7.92
C HIS A 61 -2.43 -8.68 -8.57
N ILE A 62 -2.38 -9.96 -8.18
CA ILE A 62 -3.34 -11.00 -8.62
C ILE A 62 -4.79 -10.60 -8.33
N ASN A 63 -5.03 -9.86 -7.25
CA ASN A 63 -6.35 -9.37 -6.88
C ASN A 63 -6.70 -8.00 -7.48
N CYS A 64 -5.99 -7.62 -8.52
CA CYS A 64 -6.20 -6.38 -9.26
C CYS A 64 -6.40 -6.65 -10.75
N VAL A 65 -6.88 -5.65 -11.45
CA VAL A 65 -6.90 -5.58 -12.92
C VAL A 65 -6.00 -4.43 -13.34
N ASP A 66 -5.07 -4.69 -14.25
CA ASP A 66 -4.18 -3.65 -14.79
C ASP A 66 -4.98 -2.55 -15.48
N ILE A 67 -4.53 -1.32 -15.29
CA ILE A 67 -5.14 -0.13 -15.88
C ILE A 67 -4.07 0.75 -16.54
N GLU A 68 -4.50 1.60 -17.45
CA GLU A 68 -3.61 2.58 -18.08
C GLU A 68 -3.28 3.72 -17.11
N TRP A 69 -2.15 4.37 -17.31
CA TRP A 69 -1.67 5.43 -16.43
C TRP A 69 -2.59 6.64 -16.33
N ASP A 70 -3.31 6.95 -17.40
CA ASP A 70 -4.28 8.05 -17.44
C ASP A 70 -5.60 7.70 -16.72
N GLU A 71 -5.83 6.42 -16.45
CA GLU A 71 -6.99 5.94 -15.69
C GLU A 71 -6.75 5.90 -14.19
N VAL A 72 -5.48 6.06 -13.72
CA VAL A 72 -5.13 5.93 -12.31
C VAL A 72 -5.86 6.96 -11.46
N GLN A 73 -6.54 6.45 -10.44
CA GLN A 73 -7.28 7.22 -9.44
C GLN A 73 -6.71 6.95 -8.04
N PRO A 74 -6.96 7.86 -7.08
CA PRO A 74 -6.61 7.60 -5.68
C PRO A 74 -7.17 6.26 -5.20
N GLY A 75 -6.34 5.47 -4.55
CA GLY A 75 -6.68 4.12 -4.08
C GLY A 75 -6.29 2.99 -5.04
N ASP A 76 -5.89 3.29 -6.27
CA ASP A 76 -5.30 2.28 -7.16
C ASP A 76 -3.89 1.91 -6.68
N LEU A 77 -3.42 0.72 -7.04
CA LEU A 77 -2.11 0.24 -6.66
C LEU A 77 -1.11 0.41 -7.80
N LEU A 78 0.13 0.69 -7.42
CA LEU A 78 1.25 0.79 -8.35
C LEU A 78 2.31 -0.22 -7.93
N PHE A 79 2.91 -0.88 -8.92
CA PHE A 79 3.88 -1.94 -8.72
C PHE A 79 5.19 -1.64 -9.43
N TYR A 80 6.31 -2.02 -8.81
CA TYR A 80 7.61 -2.11 -9.45
C TYR A 80 7.64 -3.32 -10.38
N PRO A 81 8.66 -3.42 -11.27
CA PRO A 81 8.87 -4.63 -12.05
C PRO A 81 8.85 -5.87 -11.16
N GLU A 82 8.29 -6.96 -11.68
CA GLU A 82 8.20 -8.26 -10.98
C GLU A 82 7.51 -8.19 -9.60
N ASP A 83 6.72 -7.15 -9.37
CA ASP A 83 6.01 -6.90 -8.11
C ASP A 83 6.93 -6.82 -6.88
N GLU A 84 8.17 -6.37 -7.07
CA GLU A 84 9.13 -6.23 -5.97
C GLU A 84 8.75 -5.14 -4.96
N HIS A 85 7.89 -4.22 -5.34
CA HIS A 85 7.42 -3.14 -4.48
C HIS A 85 6.02 -2.70 -4.89
N VAL A 86 5.25 -2.22 -3.93
CA VAL A 86 3.88 -1.74 -4.13
C VAL A 86 3.65 -0.43 -3.38
N GLY A 87 2.83 0.43 -3.96
CA GLY A 87 2.34 1.65 -3.34
C GLY A 87 0.89 1.92 -3.71
N ILE A 88 0.29 2.89 -3.05
CA ILE A 88 -1.09 3.33 -3.26
C ILE A 88 -1.07 4.70 -3.93
N ALA A 89 -1.78 4.85 -5.04
CA ALA A 89 -1.97 6.15 -5.68
C ALA A 89 -2.70 7.09 -4.73
N ALA A 90 -2.13 8.26 -4.49
CA ALA A 90 -2.65 9.24 -3.54
C ALA A 90 -3.30 10.46 -4.21
N GLY A 91 -3.22 10.56 -5.52
CA GLY A 91 -3.68 11.70 -6.29
C GLY A 91 -2.58 12.30 -7.12
N ARG A 92 -2.71 13.58 -7.45
CA ARG A 92 -1.73 14.29 -8.28
C ARG A 92 -1.32 15.59 -7.62
N ASP A 93 -0.10 16.02 -7.87
CA ASP A 93 0.36 17.31 -7.43
C ASP A 93 -0.18 18.43 -8.36
N TRP A 94 0.15 19.69 -8.04
CA TRP A 94 -0.29 20.85 -8.80
C TRP A 94 0.24 20.92 -10.24
N LEU A 95 1.27 20.12 -10.55
CA LEU A 95 1.78 19.93 -11.93
C LEU A 95 1.13 18.72 -12.64
N GLY A 96 0.16 18.05 -12.01
CA GLY A 96 -0.50 16.87 -12.55
C GLY A 96 0.30 15.58 -12.43
N ARG A 97 1.42 15.58 -11.68
CA ARG A 97 2.25 14.40 -11.49
C ARG A 97 1.64 13.49 -10.42
N LEU A 98 1.59 12.20 -10.72
CA LEU A 98 1.04 11.20 -9.81
C LEU A 98 1.87 11.11 -8.52
N LEU A 99 1.16 11.12 -7.40
CA LEU A 99 1.72 10.92 -6.07
C LEU A 99 1.40 9.50 -5.59
N VAL A 100 2.38 8.86 -4.96
CA VAL A 100 2.29 7.49 -4.44
C VAL A 100 2.65 7.49 -2.97
N VAL A 101 1.79 6.93 -2.13
CA VAL A 101 2.12 6.63 -0.74
C VAL A 101 2.55 5.18 -0.63
N HIS A 102 3.71 4.95 -0.03
CA HIS A 102 4.28 3.61 0.11
C HIS A 102 5.19 3.51 1.33
N CYS A 103 5.43 2.29 1.77
CA CYS A 103 6.33 2.01 2.87
C CYS A 103 7.58 1.32 2.31
N ALA A 104 8.74 1.92 2.52
CA ALA A 104 10.01 1.40 2.04
C ALA A 104 11.13 1.64 3.06
N SER A 105 12.05 0.68 3.18
CA SER A 105 13.21 0.78 4.06
C SER A 105 14.11 1.97 3.69
N GLY A 106 14.27 2.25 2.40
CA GLY A 106 15.07 3.37 1.90
C GLY A 106 14.54 4.75 2.26
N THR A 107 13.27 4.85 2.65
CA THR A 107 12.63 6.10 3.10
C THR A 107 12.47 6.17 4.62
N GLY A 108 12.86 5.11 5.33
CA GLY A 108 12.68 5.01 6.78
C GLY A 108 11.23 4.80 7.23
N GLY A 109 10.36 4.33 6.35
CA GLY A 109 8.96 4.07 6.64
C GLY A 109 8.01 4.53 5.53
N VAL A 110 6.84 5.01 5.93
CA VAL A 110 5.83 5.51 4.99
C VAL A 110 6.23 6.88 4.45
N ALA A 111 6.22 7.00 3.13
CA ALA A 111 6.55 8.24 2.43
C ALA A 111 5.61 8.48 1.25
N ILE A 112 5.56 9.73 0.80
CA ILE A 112 4.92 10.10 -0.46
C ILE A 112 6.02 10.41 -1.46
N SER A 113 5.96 9.81 -2.63
CA SER A 113 6.88 10.04 -3.73
C SER A 113 6.12 10.20 -5.05
N HIS A 114 6.84 10.59 -6.10
CA HIS A 114 6.32 10.44 -7.45
C HIS A 114 6.44 8.98 -7.91
N ARG A 115 5.86 8.66 -9.07
CA ARG A 115 5.78 7.28 -9.56
C ARG A 115 7.11 6.68 -10.06
N THR A 116 8.23 7.32 -9.81
CA THR A 116 9.55 6.82 -10.24
C THR A 116 9.79 5.39 -9.76
N GLY A 117 10.08 4.48 -10.68
CA GLY A 117 10.27 3.05 -10.38
C GLY A 117 9.01 2.21 -10.48
N PHE A 118 7.83 2.79 -10.38
CA PHE A 118 6.58 2.08 -10.60
C PHE A 118 6.30 1.93 -12.09
N GLU A 119 6.12 0.71 -12.56
CA GLU A 119 5.94 0.40 -13.99
C GLU A 119 4.54 -0.06 -14.35
N THR A 120 3.78 -0.58 -13.39
CA THR A 120 2.42 -1.07 -13.60
C THR A 120 1.45 -0.39 -12.64
N ALA A 121 0.28 -0.03 -13.14
CA ALA A 121 -0.84 0.44 -12.33
C ALA A 121 -1.98 -0.57 -12.42
N ALA A 122 -2.64 -0.82 -11.29
CA ALA A 122 -3.73 -1.78 -11.24
C ALA A 122 -4.80 -1.38 -10.22
N ARG A 123 -6.03 -1.78 -10.48
CA ARG A 123 -7.19 -1.48 -9.64
C ARG A 123 -7.68 -2.74 -8.95
N SER A 124 -7.88 -2.66 -7.63
CA SER A 124 -8.41 -3.78 -6.88
C SER A 124 -9.81 -4.18 -7.36
N VAL A 125 -10.00 -5.48 -7.59
CA VAL A 125 -11.32 -6.04 -7.93
C VAL A 125 -12.32 -5.90 -6.77
N TRP A 126 -11.86 -5.64 -5.55
CA TRP A 126 -12.73 -5.42 -4.40
C TRP A 126 -13.65 -4.21 -4.59
N TYR A 127 -13.18 -3.16 -5.24
CA TYR A 127 -13.98 -1.96 -5.52
C TYR A 127 -15.24 -2.28 -6.35
N GLU A 128 -15.17 -3.24 -7.25
CA GLU A 128 -16.32 -3.68 -8.03
C GLU A 128 -17.29 -4.55 -7.21
N LYS A 129 -16.75 -5.46 -6.39
CA LYS A 129 -17.53 -6.40 -5.59
C LYS A 129 -18.38 -5.72 -4.52
N GLU A 130 -17.86 -4.67 -3.91
CA GLU A 130 -18.54 -3.94 -2.82
C GLU A 130 -19.41 -2.81 -3.34
N SER A 131 -19.67 -2.71 -4.64
CA SER A 131 -20.31 -1.54 -5.26
C SER A 131 -19.60 -0.25 -4.82
N CYS A 132 -18.27 -0.33 -4.68
CA CYS A 132 -17.46 0.74 -4.16
C CYS A 132 -17.44 1.90 -5.11
N THR A 133 -17.96 3.01 -4.61
CA THR A 133 -17.95 4.28 -5.28
C THR A 133 -16.57 4.91 -5.20
N MET A 134 -16.36 5.93 -6.00
CA MET A 134 -15.24 6.86 -5.90
C MET A 134 -14.93 7.30 -4.46
N ASP A 135 -15.96 7.36 -3.60
CA ASP A 135 -15.83 7.79 -2.21
C ASP A 135 -14.98 6.83 -1.36
N VAL A 136 -15.08 5.52 -1.59
CA VAL A 136 -14.26 4.53 -0.88
C VAL A 136 -12.81 4.60 -1.33
N GLN A 137 -12.55 4.75 -2.63
CA GLN A 137 -11.20 4.94 -3.16
C GLN A 137 -10.55 6.21 -2.60
N LEU A 138 -11.29 7.31 -2.57
CA LEU A 138 -10.83 8.57 -1.97
C LEU A 138 -10.57 8.41 -0.48
N ASN A 139 -11.40 7.67 0.24
CA ASN A 139 -11.22 7.43 1.67
C ASN A 139 -9.94 6.64 1.96
N ILE A 140 -9.64 5.61 1.18
CA ILE A 140 -8.38 4.86 1.29
C ILE A 140 -7.19 5.81 1.05
N ALA A 141 -7.21 6.57 -0.02
CA ALA A 141 -6.13 7.48 -0.36
C ALA A 141 -5.97 8.58 0.67
N HIS A 142 -7.04 9.26 1.06
CA HIS A 142 -7.01 10.36 2.01
C HIS A 142 -6.58 9.94 3.41
N LYS A 143 -7.07 8.81 3.88
CA LYS A 143 -6.77 8.32 5.22
C LYS A 143 -5.29 7.98 5.42
N TYR A 144 -4.61 7.56 4.35
CA TYR A 144 -3.24 7.05 4.44
C TYR A 144 -2.19 7.87 3.69
N ALA A 145 -2.60 8.71 2.75
CA ALA A 145 -1.68 9.55 1.98
C ALA A 145 -1.45 10.95 2.59
N ILE A 146 -2.41 11.46 3.34
CA ILE A 146 -2.39 12.85 3.85
C ILE A 146 -1.86 12.96 5.27
N ILE A 147 -1.71 11.84 5.97
CA ILE A 147 -1.20 11.79 7.35
C ILE A 147 0.27 12.24 7.52
N PRO A 148 1.13 12.26 6.52
CA PRO A 148 2.54 12.58 6.73
C PRO A 148 2.89 14.05 6.96
N ASN A 149 1.93 14.92 6.99
CA ASN A 149 2.20 16.33 7.33
C ASN A 149 2.04 16.64 8.82
N ILE A 150 2.06 15.61 9.58
CA ILE A 150 2.11 15.72 11.02
C ILE A 150 3.56 15.71 11.47
#